data_48f826ee95da6d3859fd77eb4e7e53f7
#
_entry.id   48f826ee95da6d3859fd77eb4e7e53f7
#
_cell.length_a   1.000
_cell.length_b   1.000
_cell.length_c   1.000
_cell.angle_alpha   90.00
_cell.angle_beta   90.00
_cell.angle_gamma   90.00
#
_symmetry.space_group_name_H-M   'P 1'
#
loop_
_entity.id
_entity.type
_entity.pdbx_description
1 polymer ?
#
loop_
_entity_poly.entity_id
_entity_poly.type
_entity_poly.pdbx_seq_one_letter_code
_entity_poly.pdbx_strand_id
1 'polypeptide(L)'
;MKTVALILASLALLACTAESGVDVDKTLPHPNGRGVERPGGFDARRSAEGFRFDEGGKLRNPRQLEVQRRDAPPPTDLASRRLGDGEARYKVEEDDGGSAGSEYRLWAAKPAGARWIVVSASEQSEDGEPTFALAWALLERARLQ
;
A
#
# COMPACT_ATOMS: atom_id res chain seq x y z
N MET A 1 16.48 -16.73 -60.40
CA MET A 1 16.53 -17.10 -58.99
C MET A 1 15.87 -15.96 -58.18
N LYS A 2 14.69 -16.16 -57.66
CA LYS A 2 13.93 -15.12 -56.88
C LYS A 2 13.94 -15.53 -55.43
N THR A 3 14.68 -14.80 -54.62
CA THR A 3 14.75 -15.01 -53.18
C THR A 3 13.54 -14.32 -52.51
N VAL A 4 12.66 -15.10 -51.92
CA VAL A 4 11.52 -14.61 -51.15
C VAL A 4 12.00 -14.38 -49.72
N ALA A 5 12.02 -13.13 -49.30
CA ALA A 5 12.28 -12.74 -47.91
C ALA A 5 11.02 -12.91 -47.09
N LEU A 6 11.06 -13.85 -46.14
CA LEU A 6 9.97 -14.06 -45.17
C LEU A 6 10.13 -13.05 -44.01
N ILE A 7 9.25 -12.08 -43.97
CA ILE A 7 9.18 -11.13 -42.82
C ILE A 7 8.34 -11.80 -41.75
N LEU A 8 8.97 -12.25 -40.67
CA LEU A 8 8.28 -12.68 -39.45
C LEU A 8 7.90 -11.42 -38.64
N ALA A 9 6.61 -11.09 -38.67
CA ALA A 9 6.03 -10.10 -37.78
C ALA A 9 5.87 -10.71 -36.39
N SER A 10 6.73 -10.34 -35.46
CA SER A 10 6.58 -10.66 -34.04
C SER A 10 5.46 -9.82 -33.44
N LEU A 11 4.30 -10.42 -33.22
CA LEU A 11 3.24 -9.84 -32.41
C LEU A 11 3.71 -9.86 -30.93
N ALA A 12 4.14 -8.71 -30.43
CA ALA A 12 4.31 -8.52 -29.00
C ALA A 12 2.92 -8.42 -28.36
N LEU A 13 2.48 -9.49 -27.70
CA LEU A 13 1.33 -9.43 -26.78
C LEU A 13 1.74 -8.56 -25.60
N LEU A 14 1.28 -7.30 -25.58
CA LEU A 14 1.21 -6.51 -24.37
C LEU A 14 0.18 -7.19 -23.46
N ALA A 15 0.67 -7.96 -22.49
CA ALA A 15 -0.13 -8.37 -21.35
C ALA A 15 -0.43 -7.12 -20.53
N CYS A 16 -1.63 -6.52 -20.73
CA CYS A 16 -2.19 -5.58 -19.78
C CYS A 16 -2.43 -6.34 -18.47
N THR A 17 -1.49 -6.26 -17.55
CA THR A 17 -1.74 -6.60 -16.16
C THR A 17 -2.78 -5.60 -15.66
N ALA A 18 -3.98 -6.09 -15.35
CA ALA A 18 -5.02 -5.30 -14.71
C ALA A 18 -4.45 -4.76 -13.40
N GLU A 19 -4.10 -3.48 -13.38
CA GLU A 19 -3.75 -2.79 -12.15
C GLU A 19 -4.97 -2.83 -11.24
N SER A 20 -4.80 -3.40 -10.05
CA SER A 20 -5.79 -3.35 -8.99
C SER A 20 -6.20 -1.89 -8.79
N GLY A 21 -7.49 -1.60 -8.90
CA GLY A 21 -8.05 -0.26 -9.05
C GLY A 21 -7.95 0.65 -7.82
N VAL A 22 -6.74 0.84 -7.31
CA VAL A 22 -6.43 1.89 -6.33
C VAL A 22 -6.12 3.15 -7.13
N ASP A 23 -7.00 4.13 -7.01
CA ASP A 23 -6.84 5.43 -7.64
C ASP A 23 -5.71 6.20 -6.93
N VAL A 24 -4.59 6.35 -7.62
CA VAL A 24 -3.39 7.02 -7.11
C VAL A 24 -3.14 8.26 -7.95
N ASP A 25 -3.24 9.43 -7.34
CA ASP A 25 -3.21 10.69 -8.07
C ASP A 25 -1.82 11.31 -8.23
N LYS A 26 -0.88 11.02 -7.34
CA LYS A 26 0.50 11.50 -7.52
C LYS A 26 1.52 10.86 -6.57
N THR A 27 2.78 10.86 -6.98
CA THR A 27 3.94 10.50 -6.15
C THR A 27 4.39 11.69 -5.31
N LEU A 28 4.51 11.51 -4.01
CA LEU A 28 4.98 12.52 -3.07
C LEU A 28 6.45 12.27 -2.72
N PRO A 29 7.37 13.18 -3.08
CA PRO A 29 8.78 13.05 -2.71
C PRO A 29 8.96 13.28 -1.21
N HIS A 30 9.79 12.46 -0.57
CA HIS A 30 10.18 12.62 0.82
C HIS A 30 11.66 13.03 0.92
N PRO A 31 12.07 13.87 1.90
CA PRO A 31 13.46 14.28 2.09
C PRO A 31 14.46 13.14 2.21
N ASN A 32 14.01 11.98 2.65
CA ASN A 32 14.82 10.77 2.80
C ASN A 32 14.79 9.85 1.56
N GLY A 33 14.46 10.37 0.38
CA GLY A 33 14.50 9.63 -0.88
C GLY A 33 13.38 8.61 -1.06
N ARG A 34 12.23 8.76 -0.38
CA ARG A 34 11.06 7.90 -0.60
C ARG A 34 10.12 8.46 -1.66
N GLY A 35 9.64 7.58 -2.52
CA GLY A 35 8.45 7.84 -3.31
C GLY A 35 7.25 7.14 -2.67
N VAL A 36 6.22 7.89 -2.33
CA VAL A 36 4.94 7.36 -1.88
C VAL A 36 3.84 7.98 -2.73
N GLU A 37 3.04 7.14 -3.34
CA GLU A 37 1.91 7.59 -4.13
C GLU A 37 0.74 7.95 -3.21
N ARG A 38 0.18 9.15 -3.42
CA ARG A 38 -0.98 9.60 -2.65
C ARG A 38 -2.26 8.96 -3.20
N PRO A 39 -3.05 8.28 -2.37
CA PRO A 39 -4.35 7.76 -2.79
C PRO A 39 -5.31 8.90 -3.16
N GLY A 40 -6.12 8.68 -4.20
CA GLY A 40 -7.19 9.61 -4.56
C GLY A 40 -8.18 9.82 -3.41
N GLY A 41 -8.61 11.05 -3.20
CA GLY A 41 -9.54 11.41 -2.13
C GLY A 41 -8.93 11.53 -0.73
N PHE A 42 -7.60 11.44 -0.60
CA PHE A 42 -6.89 11.61 0.67
C PHE A 42 -6.06 12.89 0.70
N ASP A 43 -6.05 13.54 1.85
CA ASP A 43 -5.13 14.63 2.15
C ASP A 43 -3.82 14.06 2.70
N ALA A 44 -2.69 14.52 2.19
CA ALA A 44 -1.38 14.06 2.59
C ALA A 44 -0.70 15.06 3.52
N ARG A 45 -0.20 14.56 4.66
CA ARG A 45 0.65 15.30 5.59
C ARG A 45 2.00 14.62 5.71
N ARG A 46 3.05 15.40 5.62
CA ARG A 46 4.42 14.90 5.79
C ARG A 46 4.78 14.83 7.27
N SER A 47 5.44 13.77 7.68
CA SER A 47 6.08 13.62 8.99
C SER A 47 7.60 13.39 8.82
N ALA A 48 8.35 13.39 9.92
CA ALA A 48 9.79 13.10 9.90
C ALA A 48 10.09 11.68 9.36
N GLU A 49 9.22 10.72 9.66
CA GLU A 49 9.39 9.31 9.32
C GLU A 49 8.68 8.91 8.02
N GLY A 50 7.74 9.71 7.51
CA GLY A 50 6.96 9.34 6.33
C GLY A 50 5.83 10.27 5.98
N PHE A 51 4.69 9.67 5.64
CA PHE A 51 3.47 10.37 5.27
C PHE A 51 2.27 9.81 6.01
N ARG A 52 1.36 10.70 6.38
CA ARG A 52 0.02 10.38 6.84
C ARG A 52 -0.98 10.82 5.78
N PHE A 53 -1.96 9.98 5.54
CA PHE A 53 -3.07 10.22 4.64
C PHE A 53 -4.37 10.16 5.43
N ASP A 54 -5.14 11.24 5.41
CA ASP A 54 -6.45 11.31 6.02
C ASP A 54 -7.50 11.40 4.90
N GLU A 55 -8.51 10.54 4.92
CA GLU A 55 -9.59 10.56 3.92
C GLU A 55 -10.34 11.88 3.99
N GLY A 56 -10.43 12.56 2.85
CA GLY A 56 -11.06 13.87 2.74
C GLY A 56 -12.58 13.80 2.75
N GLY A 57 -13.22 14.96 2.92
CA GLY A 57 -14.67 15.09 2.92
C GLY A 57 -15.30 15.10 4.32
N LYS A 58 -16.65 15.16 4.37
CA LYS A 58 -17.42 15.16 5.60
C LYS A 58 -17.87 13.73 5.96
N LEU A 59 -16.89 12.86 6.18
CA LEU A 59 -17.14 11.47 6.55
C LEU A 59 -17.27 11.34 8.06
N ARG A 60 -18.19 10.48 8.50
CA ARG A 60 -18.39 10.19 9.93
C ARG A 60 -17.18 9.47 10.52
N ASN A 61 -16.61 8.54 9.75
CA ASN A 61 -15.50 7.70 10.14
C ASN A 61 -14.46 7.67 9.01
N PRO A 62 -13.63 8.72 8.86
CA PRO A 62 -12.65 8.77 7.80
C PRO A 62 -11.56 7.71 8.01
N ARG A 63 -11.15 7.05 6.93
CA ARG A 63 -10.01 6.14 6.97
C ARG A 63 -8.71 6.93 7.16
N GLN A 64 -7.79 6.34 7.87
CA GLN A 64 -6.47 6.92 8.10
C GLN A 64 -5.40 5.90 7.67
N LEU A 65 -4.39 6.40 7.00
CA LEU A 65 -3.26 5.62 6.53
C LEU A 65 -1.97 6.34 6.89
N GLU A 66 -0.96 5.59 7.30
CA GLU A 66 0.36 6.14 7.56
C GLU A 66 1.42 5.24 6.93
N VAL A 67 2.36 5.84 6.21
CA VAL A 67 3.51 5.15 5.62
C VAL A 67 4.77 5.68 6.26
N GLN A 68 5.52 4.81 6.93
CA GLN A 68 6.73 5.17 7.66
C GLN A 68 7.93 4.32 7.22
N ARG A 69 9.12 4.88 7.36
CA ARG A 69 10.37 4.14 7.35
C ARG A 69 10.75 3.74 8.76
N ARG A 70 11.22 2.52 8.91
CA ARG A 70 11.81 2.05 10.16
C ARG A 70 13.15 1.35 9.90
N ASP A 71 14.10 1.56 10.82
CA ASP A 71 15.41 0.91 10.76
C ASP A 71 15.37 -0.46 11.48
N ALA A 72 14.55 -0.58 12.53
CA ALA A 72 14.39 -1.83 13.25
C ALA A 72 13.45 -2.81 12.51
N PRO A 73 13.78 -4.12 12.51
CA PRO A 73 12.90 -5.16 11.97
C PRO A 73 11.61 -5.28 12.79
N PRO A 74 10.52 -5.75 12.17
CA PRO A 74 9.28 -6.05 12.89
C PRO A 74 9.49 -7.25 13.85
N PRO A 75 8.61 -7.43 14.85
CA PRO A 75 8.55 -8.62 15.66
C PRO A 75 8.43 -9.90 14.78
N THR A 76 8.99 -11.00 15.26
CA THR A 76 9.06 -12.27 14.51
C THR A 76 7.79 -13.12 14.61
N ASP A 77 6.93 -12.82 15.56
CA ASP A 77 5.66 -13.55 15.87
C ASP A 77 4.45 -13.05 15.07
N LEU A 78 4.67 -12.13 14.13
CA LEU A 78 3.61 -11.58 13.28
C LEU A 78 3.24 -12.56 12.16
N ALA A 79 1.97 -12.48 11.70
CA ALA A 79 1.53 -13.15 10.49
C ALA A 79 2.30 -12.67 9.26
N SER A 80 2.35 -13.50 8.22
CA SER A 80 2.98 -13.12 6.97
C SER A 80 2.01 -13.12 5.80
N ARG A 81 2.24 -12.22 4.85
CA ARG A 81 1.49 -12.12 3.60
C ARG A 81 2.44 -11.92 2.42
N ARG A 82 2.22 -12.70 1.37
CA ARG A 82 2.98 -12.54 0.14
C ARG A 82 2.54 -11.28 -0.61
N LEU A 83 3.51 -10.49 -1.03
CA LEU A 83 3.38 -9.35 -1.93
C LEU A 83 4.02 -9.70 -3.28
N GLY A 84 3.79 -8.86 -4.30
CA GLY A 84 4.39 -9.07 -5.62
C GLY A 84 5.93 -9.07 -5.61
N ASP A 85 6.54 -8.31 -4.71
CA ASP A 85 8.00 -8.13 -4.60
C ASP A 85 8.62 -8.75 -3.33
N GLY A 86 7.89 -9.60 -2.62
CA GLY A 86 8.40 -10.22 -1.40
C GLY A 86 7.33 -10.64 -0.41
N GLU A 87 7.65 -10.56 0.87
CA GLU A 87 6.76 -10.93 1.97
C GLU A 87 6.65 -9.78 2.97
N ALA A 88 5.44 -9.49 3.42
CA ALA A 88 5.17 -8.57 4.50
C ALA A 88 4.86 -9.32 5.80
N ARG A 89 5.24 -8.74 6.94
CA ARG A 89 4.79 -9.11 8.27
C ARG A 89 3.68 -8.19 8.70
N TYR A 90 2.64 -8.72 9.33
CA TYR A 90 1.49 -7.89 9.71
C TYR A 90 0.73 -8.41 10.92
N LYS A 91 -0.06 -7.53 11.50
CA LYS A 91 -1.11 -7.81 12.47
C LYS A 91 -2.33 -6.95 12.21
N VAL A 92 -3.49 -7.45 12.58
CA VAL A 92 -4.73 -6.68 12.67
C VAL A 92 -5.20 -6.72 14.12
N GLU A 93 -5.56 -5.58 14.64
CA GLU A 93 -6.15 -5.42 15.97
C GLU A 93 -7.57 -4.90 15.80
N GLU A 94 -8.50 -5.48 16.54
CA GLU A 94 -9.90 -5.06 16.60
C GLU A 94 -10.14 -4.33 17.92
N ASP A 95 -10.77 -3.17 17.83
CA ASP A 95 -11.26 -2.42 18.98
C ASP A 95 -12.79 -2.32 18.87
N ASP A 96 -13.49 -2.96 19.79
CA ASP A 96 -14.94 -3.02 19.78
C ASP A 96 -15.54 -1.62 20.02
N GLY A 97 -16.10 -1.04 18.97
CA GLY A 97 -16.76 0.27 18.97
C GLY A 97 -18.21 0.25 19.46
N GLY A 98 -18.71 -0.89 19.91
CA GLY A 98 -20.10 -1.06 20.34
C GLY A 98 -21.08 -0.96 19.17
N SER A 99 -22.15 -0.14 19.32
CA SER A 99 -23.22 -0.01 18.31
C SER A 99 -22.80 0.67 16.99
N ALA A 100 -21.60 1.24 16.94
CA ALA A 100 -21.06 1.92 15.74
C ALA A 100 -20.18 1.00 14.87
N GLY A 101 -20.11 -0.29 15.17
CA GLY A 101 -19.18 -1.24 14.57
C GLY A 101 -17.82 -1.22 15.24
N SER A 102 -16.96 -2.17 14.84
CA SER A 102 -15.58 -2.26 15.34
C SER A 102 -14.63 -1.37 14.54
N GLU A 103 -13.64 -0.80 15.21
CA GLU A 103 -12.47 -0.20 14.57
C GLU A 103 -11.38 -1.28 14.41
N TYR A 104 -10.91 -1.45 13.19
CA TYR A 104 -9.84 -2.36 12.87
C TYR A 104 -8.58 -1.57 12.53
N ARG A 105 -7.44 -2.00 13.07
CA ARG A 105 -6.13 -1.38 12.84
C ARG A 105 -5.17 -2.38 12.24
N LEU A 106 -4.77 -2.15 11.00
CA LEU A 106 -3.70 -2.89 10.34
C LEU A 106 -2.36 -2.23 10.66
N TRP A 107 -1.38 -3.03 11.00
CA TRP A 107 0.04 -2.69 10.96
C TRP A 107 0.75 -3.71 10.09
N ALA A 108 1.43 -3.26 9.04
CA ALA A 108 2.12 -4.14 8.11
C ALA A 108 3.48 -3.57 7.71
N ALA A 109 4.49 -4.43 7.57
CA ALA A 109 5.85 -4.05 7.24
C ALA A 109 6.43 -4.95 6.17
N LYS A 110 7.17 -4.37 5.21
CA LYS A 110 7.98 -5.11 4.25
C LYS A 110 9.44 -4.65 4.28
N PRO A 111 10.39 -5.55 3.99
CA PRO A 111 11.79 -5.17 3.88
C PRO A 111 12.03 -4.26 2.66
N ALA A 112 12.95 -3.32 2.81
CA ALA A 112 13.38 -2.41 1.76
C ALA A 112 14.89 -2.14 1.91
N GLY A 113 15.71 -3.05 1.40
CA GLY A 113 17.16 -3.07 1.68
C GLY A 113 17.46 -3.34 3.15
N ALA A 114 18.25 -2.49 3.79
CA ALA A 114 18.58 -2.59 5.23
C ALA A 114 17.50 -2.00 6.15
N ARG A 115 16.38 -1.56 5.61
CA ARG A 115 15.31 -0.86 6.33
C ARG A 115 13.97 -1.52 6.08
N TRP A 116 12.94 -0.97 6.70
CA TRP A 116 11.57 -1.44 6.58
C TRP A 116 10.64 -0.29 6.18
N ILE A 117 9.71 -0.60 5.30
CA ILE A 117 8.55 0.27 5.02
C ILE A 117 7.40 -0.29 5.83
N VAL A 118 6.78 0.56 6.63
CA VAL A 118 5.63 0.22 7.48
C VAL A 118 4.43 1.01 7.01
N VAL A 119 3.30 0.33 6.86
CA VAL A 119 2.00 0.94 6.65
C VAL A 119 1.12 0.63 7.85
N SER A 120 0.50 1.66 8.41
CA SER A 120 -0.57 1.53 9.40
C SER A 120 -1.86 2.08 8.81
N ALA A 121 -2.97 1.39 9.07
CA ALA A 121 -4.29 1.80 8.60
C ALA A 121 -5.33 1.60 9.69
N SER A 122 -6.34 2.48 9.73
CA SER A 122 -7.50 2.36 10.59
C SER A 122 -8.76 2.47 9.75
N GLU A 123 -9.63 1.47 9.86
CA GLU A 123 -10.93 1.40 9.18
C GLU A 123 -12.01 0.91 10.14
N GLN A 124 -13.20 1.52 10.07
CA GLN A 124 -14.37 1.00 10.77
C GLN A 124 -15.19 0.07 9.87
N SER A 125 -15.70 -1.00 10.46
CA SER A 125 -16.55 -1.96 9.76
C SER A 125 -17.62 -2.54 10.70
N GLU A 126 -18.84 -2.67 10.18
CA GLU A 126 -19.95 -3.36 10.82
C GLU A 126 -20.01 -4.85 10.41
N ASP A 127 -19.37 -5.20 9.29
CA ASP A 127 -19.47 -6.52 8.65
C ASP A 127 -18.25 -7.42 8.95
N GLY A 128 -17.45 -7.08 9.96
CA GLY A 128 -16.21 -7.80 10.31
C GLY A 128 -14.95 -7.13 9.76
N GLU A 129 -13.82 -7.85 9.82
CA GLU A 129 -12.51 -7.32 9.43
C GLU A 129 -12.51 -6.82 7.98
N PRO A 130 -12.13 -5.54 7.73
CA PRO A 130 -12.01 -4.99 6.39
C PRO A 130 -10.81 -5.60 5.65
N THR A 131 -10.84 -5.51 4.32
CA THR A 131 -9.76 -6.07 3.49
C THR A 131 -8.47 -5.25 3.52
N PHE A 132 -8.52 -4.00 3.98
CA PHE A 132 -7.42 -3.04 3.95
C PHE A 132 -6.75 -2.90 2.57
N ALA A 133 -7.54 -3.02 1.50
CA ALA A 133 -7.03 -3.08 0.12
C ALA A 133 -6.12 -1.89 -0.22
N LEU A 134 -6.49 -0.69 0.24
CA LEU A 134 -5.70 0.53 -0.01
C LEU A 134 -4.35 0.50 0.73
N ALA A 135 -4.34 0.07 2.00
CA ALA A 135 -3.11 -0.04 2.78
C ALA A 135 -2.15 -1.06 2.18
N TRP A 136 -2.67 -2.20 1.72
CA TRP A 136 -1.86 -3.21 1.04
C TRP A 136 -1.30 -2.71 -0.29
N ALA A 137 -2.09 -2.00 -1.09
CA ALA A 137 -1.62 -1.40 -2.33
C ALA A 137 -0.54 -0.34 -2.09
N LEU A 138 -0.68 0.50 -1.06
CA LEU A 138 0.35 1.45 -0.67
C LEU A 138 1.65 0.74 -0.25
N LEU A 139 1.57 -0.30 0.58
CA LEU A 139 2.74 -1.06 1.01
C LEU A 139 3.43 -1.72 -0.19
N GLU A 140 2.68 -2.32 -1.11
CA GLU A 140 3.22 -2.98 -2.29
C GLU A 140 3.97 -2.01 -3.21
N ARG A 141 3.42 -0.81 -3.42
CA ARG A 141 3.99 0.21 -4.31
C ARG A 141 5.08 1.07 -3.67
N ALA A 142 5.10 1.20 -2.35
CA ALA A 142 6.09 2.02 -1.66
C ALA A 142 7.52 1.48 -1.88
N ARG A 143 8.45 2.38 -2.19
CA ARG A 143 9.87 2.10 -2.42
C ARG A 143 10.72 3.07 -1.63
N LEU A 144 11.91 2.63 -1.21
CA LEU A 144 12.99 3.52 -0.77
C LEU A 144 13.86 3.81 -2.00
N GLN A 145 14.05 5.08 -2.30
CA GLN A 145 14.98 5.52 -3.35
C GLN A 145 16.39 5.67 -2.77
#